data_19afaa9311ce292412cf524d940db64c
#
_entry.id   19afaa9311ce292412cf524d940db64c
#
_cell.length_a   1.000
_cell.length_b   1.000
_cell.length_c   1.000
_cell.angle_alpha   90.00
_cell.angle_beta   90.00
_cell.angle_gamma   90.00
#
_symmetry.space_group_name_H-M   'P 1'
#
loop_
_entity.id
_entity.type
_entity.pdbx_description
1 polymer ?
#
loop_
_entity_poly.entity_id
_entity_poly.type
_entity_poly.pdbx_seq_one_letter_code
_entity_poly.pdbx_strand_id
1 'polypeptide(L)'
;MALQYSDSAKRRALQTLLSIEEALDQLIDWNINIESADDFVCSPTGMQLLAADAMFISAIGEGINTINSKLPEFLSSNFPEIPWREIVGMRNRIVHGYFDINAEIVIDTIRTGVPALQEVIKKAIELI
;
A
#
# COMPACT_ATOMS: atom_id res chain seq x y z
N MET A 1 13.13 24.09 9.10
CA MET A 1 12.61 23.85 10.45
C MET A 1 12.17 22.39 10.55
N ALA A 2 12.60 21.69 11.58
CA ALA A 2 12.22 20.30 11.77
C ALA A 2 10.74 20.20 12.18
N LEU A 3 10.03 19.24 11.59
CA LEU A 3 8.66 18.94 11.98
C LEU A 3 8.65 18.26 13.35
N GLN A 4 7.71 18.66 14.19
CA GLN A 4 7.59 18.09 15.53
C GLN A 4 6.21 17.45 15.70
N TYR A 5 6.21 16.25 16.27
CA TYR A 5 5.02 15.46 16.50
C TYR A 5 5.01 14.94 17.93
N SER A 6 3.82 14.73 18.49
CA SER A 6 3.69 14.16 19.82
C SER A 6 4.17 12.69 19.85
N ASP A 7 4.58 12.24 21.02
CA ASP A 7 4.99 10.83 21.20
C ASP A 7 3.84 9.86 20.90
N SER A 8 2.62 10.25 21.24
CA SER A 8 1.42 9.47 20.97
C SER A 8 1.19 9.33 19.45
N ALA A 9 1.32 10.43 18.71
CA ALA A 9 1.18 10.42 17.24
C ALA A 9 2.25 9.55 16.60
N LYS A 10 3.50 9.65 17.05
CA LYS A 10 4.60 8.84 16.54
C LYS A 10 4.37 7.35 16.77
N ARG A 11 3.90 6.96 17.95
CA ARG A 11 3.60 5.56 18.27
C ARG A 11 2.53 5.00 17.37
N ARG A 12 1.44 5.75 17.15
CA ARG A 12 0.34 5.32 16.28
C ARG A 12 0.79 5.18 14.83
N ALA A 13 1.57 6.16 14.37
CA ALA A 13 2.12 6.11 13.02
C ALA A 13 3.07 4.93 12.85
N LEU A 14 3.91 4.65 13.84
CA LEU A 14 4.82 3.51 13.80
C LEU A 14 4.05 2.18 13.70
N GLN A 15 3.00 2.00 14.50
CA GLN A 15 2.18 0.79 14.42
C GLN A 15 1.56 0.63 13.03
N THR A 16 1.07 1.72 12.45
CA THR A 16 0.49 1.69 11.10
C THR A 16 1.56 1.37 10.06
N LEU A 17 2.74 1.96 10.17
CA LEU A 17 3.85 1.67 9.25
C LEU A 17 4.27 0.20 9.31
N LEU A 18 4.34 -0.38 10.50
CA LEU A 18 4.68 -1.79 10.66
C LEU A 18 3.61 -2.70 10.02
N SER A 19 2.34 -2.34 10.17
CA SER A 19 1.24 -3.07 9.52
C SER A 19 1.32 -2.95 8.00
N ILE A 20 1.65 -1.77 7.49
CA ILE A 20 1.83 -1.57 6.05
C ILE A 20 3.01 -2.41 5.53
N GLU A 21 4.12 -2.42 6.25
CA GLU A 21 5.29 -3.22 5.87
C GLU A 21 4.92 -4.70 5.75
N GLU A 22 4.20 -5.23 6.74
CA GLU A 22 3.75 -6.61 6.72
C GLU A 22 2.82 -6.89 5.54
N ALA A 23 1.89 -5.98 5.27
CA ALA A 23 0.96 -6.14 4.15
C ALA A 23 1.69 -6.12 2.80
N LEU A 24 2.69 -5.25 2.64
CA LEU A 24 3.49 -5.20 1.42
C LEU A 24 4.24 -6.51 1.19
N ASP A 25 4.84 -7.07 2.25
CA ASP A 25 5.55 -8.34 2.16
C ASP A 25 4.60 -9.48 1.78
N GLN A 26 3.40 -9.50 2.34
CA GLN A 26 2.40 -10.51 2.00
C GLN A 26 1.91 -10.39 0.56
N LEU A 27 1.74 -9.17 0.05
CA LEU A 27 1.37 -8.99 -1.35
C LEU A 27 2.40 -9.60 -2.29
N ILE A 28 3.68 -9.47 -1.99
CA ILE A 28 4.74 -10.08 -2.79
C ILE A 28 4.65 -11.60 -2.69
N ASP A 29 4.56 -12.14 -1.48
CA ASP A 29 4.54 -13.59 -1.26
C ASP A 29 3.33 -14.27 -1.90
N TRP A 30 2.14 -13.68 -1.74
CA TRP A 30 0.91 -14.25 -2.27
C TRP A 30 0.90 -14.29 -3.80
N ASN A 31 1.62 -13.39 -4.45
CA ASN A 31 1.57 -13.22 -5.89
C ASN A 31 2.79 -13.77 -6.63
N ILE A 32 3.61 -14.55 -5.94
CA ILE A 32 4.87 -15.05 -6.50
C ILE A 32 4.67 -15.85 -7.80
N ASN A 33 3.52 -16.52 -7.94
CA ASN A 33 3.21 -17.35 -9.12
C ASN A 33 2.30 -16.64 -10.14
N ILE A 34 1.94 -15.38 -9.89
CA ILE A 34 1.13 -14.60 -10.83
C ILE A 34 2.05 -13.96 -11.86
N GLU A 35 1.87 -14.30 -13.13
CA GLU A 35 2.68 -13.78 -14.22
C GLU A 35 1.94 -12.72 -15.05
N SER A 36 0.62 -12.83 -15.14
CA SER A 36 -0.21 -11.90 -15.91
C SER A 36 -1.57 -11.73 -15.26
N ALA A 37 -2.30 -10.71 -15.71
CA ALA A 37 -3.66 -10.45 -15.23
C ALA A 37 -4.59 -11.64 -15.45
N ASP A 38 -4.36 -12.43 -16.52
CA ASP A 38 -5.17 -13.61 -16.80
C ASP A 38 -5.09 -14.65 -15.68
N ASP A 39 -3.97 -14.74 -14.98
CA ASP A 39 -3.80 -15.70 -13.87
C ASP A 39 -4.77 -15.41 -12.72
N PHE A 40 -5.23 -14.18 -12.58
CA PHE A 40 -6.24 -13.84 -11.59
C PHE A 40 -7.63 -14.32 -11.97
N VAL A 41 -7.96 -14.26 -13.26
CA VAL A 41 -9.36 -14.45 -13.72
C VAL A 41 -9.64 -15.84 -14.25
N CYS A 42 -8.62 -16.67 -14.48
CA CYS A 42 -8.77 -17.99 -15.08
C CYS A 42 -9.18 -19.08 -14.09
N SER A 43 -9.23 -18.81 -12.80
CA SER A 43 -9.60 -19.80 -11.78
C SER A 43 -10.26 -19.13 -10.56
N PRO A 44 -11.06 -19.89 -9.79
CA PRO A 44 -11.61 -19.38 -8.51
C PRO A 44 -10.52 -18.97 -7.52
N THR A 45 -9.44 -19.71 -7.45
CA THR A 45 -8.31 -19.38 -6.56
C THR A 45 -7.65 -18.07 -6.97
N GLY A 46 -7.45 -17.85 -8.27
CA GLY A 46 -6.91 -16.60 -8.79
C GLY A 46 -7.81 -15.41 -8.48
N MET A 47 -9.12 -15.60 -8.60
CA MET A 47 -10.09 -14.55 -8.30
C MET A 47 -10.13 -14.21 -6.81
N GLN A 48 -9.98 -15.22 -5.94
CA GLN A 48 -9.87 -15.00 -4.50
C GLN A 48 -8.61 -14.19 -4.16
N LEU A 49 -7.50 -14.52 -4.81
CA LEU A 49 -6.25 -13.78 -4.62
C LEU A 49 -6.38 -12.33 -5.08
N LEU A 50 -7.01 -12.12 -6.23
CA LEU A 50 -7.25 -10.76 -6.72
C LEU A 50 -8.05 -9.93 -5.72
N ALA A 51 -9.10 -10.52 -5.13
CA ALA A 51 -9.91 -9.85 -4.13
C ALA A 51 -9.10 -9.52 -2.87
N ALA A 52 -8.27 -10.47 -2.41
CA ALA A 52 -7.41 -10.25 -1.25
C ALA A 52 -6.38 -9.16 -1.52
N ASP A 53 -5.76 -9.16 -2.71
CA ASP A 53 -4.81 -8.13 -3.12
C ASP A 53 -5.46 -6.74 -3.13
N ALA A 54 -6.65 -6.64 -3.70
CA ALA A 54 -7.39 -5.38 -3.76
C ALA A 54 -7.71 -4.86 -2.36
N MET A 55 -8.09 -5.74 -1.44
CA MET A 55 -8.35 -5.38 -0.05
C MET A 55 -7.08 -4.85 0.63
N PHE A 56 -5.96 -5.52 0.45
CA PHE A 56 -4.69 -5.11 1.07
C PHE A 56 -4.17 -3.80 0.49
N ILE A 57 -4.25 -3.62 -0.83
CA ILE A 57 -3.86 -2.37 -1.47
C ILE A 57 -4.71 -1.21 -0.93
N SER A 58 -6.01 -1.43 -0.78
CA SER A 58 -6.92 -0.43 -0.20
C SER A 58 -6.56 -0.12 1.25
N ALA A 59 -6.27 -1.14 2.05
CA ALA A 59 -5.88 -0.97 3.45
C ALA A 59 -4.56 -0.19 3.58
N ILE A 60 -3.60 -0.45 2.70
CA ILE A 60 -2.34 0.31 2.66
C ILE A 60 -2.63 1.79 2.38
N GLY A 61 -3.48 2.09 1.41
CA GLY A 61 -3.88 3.46 1.12
C GLY A 61 -4.51 4.16 2.31
N GLU A 62 -5.41 3.48 3.02
CA GLU A 62 -6.02 4.00 4.24
C GLU A 62 -4.99 4.20 5.36
N GLY A 63 -4.03 3.29 5.48
CA GLY A 63 -2.93 3.41 6.45
C GLY A 63 -2.06 4.63 6.16
N ILE A 64 -1.71 4.86 4.91
CA ILE A 64 -0.97 6.06 4.50
C ILE A 64 -1.76 7.33 4.85
N ASN A 65 -3.07 7.32 4.60
CA ASN A 65 -3.92 8.46 4.95
C ASN A 65 -3.91 8.72 6.47
N THR A 66 -3.94 7.66 7.28
CA THR A 66 -3.84 7.77 8.72
C THR A 66 -2.52 8.40 9.15
N ILE A 67 -1.41 7.96 8.54
CA ILE A 67 -0.09 8.52 8.85
C ILE A 67 -0.04 10.01 8.49
N ASN A 68 -0.59 10.38 7.34
CA ASN A 68 -0.64 11.79 6.92
C ASN A 68 -1.46 12.64 7.90
N SER A 69 -2.47 12.06 8.52
CA SER A 69 -3.28 12.73 9.54
C SER A 69 -2.53 12.89 10.86
N LYS A 70 -1.79 11.86 11.30
CA LYS A 70 -1.07 11.85 12.57
C LYS A 70 0.25 12.62 12.50
N LEU A 71 0.95 12.49 11.38
CA LEU A 71 2.25 13.13 11.15
C LEU A 71 2.18 13.95 9.86
N PRO A 72 1.49 15.12 9.87
CA PRO A 72 1.34 15.93 8.65
C PRO A 72 2.68 16.21 8.00
N GLU A 73 2.76 16.03 6.69
CA GLU A 73 3.93 16.30 5.86
C GLU A 73 5.13 15.37 6.10
N PHE A 74 5.07 14.45 7.07
CA PHE A 74 6.19 13.55 7.36
C PHE A 74 6.60 12.74 6.12
N LEU A 75 5.64 12.06 5.50
CA LEU A 75 5.94 11.23 4.32
C LEU A 75 6.29 12.08 3.10
N SER A 76 5.55 13.13 2.84
CA SER A 76 5.76 13.97 1.65
C SER A 76 7.07 14.75 1.72
N SER A 77 7.49 15.19 2.92
CA SER A 77 8.73 15.94 3.08
C SER A 77 9.97 15.04 2.99
N ASN A 78 9.90 13.83 3.55
CA ASN A 78 11.04 12.91 3.57
C ASN A 78 11.15 12.07 2.29
N PHE A 79 10.03 11.80 1.63
CA PHE A 79 9.98 10.94 0.44
C PHE A 79 9.13 11.58 -0.66
N PRO A 80 9.55 12.74 -1.19
CA PRO A 80 8.75 13.47 -2.17
C PRO A 80 8.62 12.76 -3.52
N GLU A 81 9.47 11.76 -3.80
CA GLU A 81 9.45 11.00 -5.04
C GLU A 81 8.28 10.00 -5.12
N ILE A 82 7.65 9.69 -3.99
CA ILE A 82 6.53 8.74 -3.96
C ILE A 82 5.21 9.49 -4.21
N PRO A 83 4.34 8.98 -5.10
CA PRO A 83 3.05 9.60 -5.37
C PRO A 83 2.02 9.26 -4.28
N TRP A 84 2.18 9.83 -3.10
CA TRP A 84 1.36 9.51 -1.92
C TRP A 84 -0.13 9.67 -2.16
N ARG A 85 -0.52 10.72 -2.88
CA ARG A 85 -1.93 10.98 -3.18
C ARG A 85 -2.54 9.86 -4.03
N GLU A 86 -1.77 9.34 -4.98
CA GLU A 86 -2.21 8.24 -5.83
C GLU A 86 -2.35 6.95 -5.03
N ILE A 87 -1.44 6.71 -4.08
CA ILE A 87 -1.49 5.53 -3.21
C ILE A 87 -2.75 5.57 -2.35
N VAL A 88 -3.06 6.71 -1.76
CA VAL A 88 -4.28 6.89 -0.95
C VAL A 88 -5.53 6.65 -1.79
N GLY A 89 -5.52 7.06 -3.06
CA GLY A 89 -6.65 6.90 -3.97
C GLY A 89 -6.70 5.57 -4.72
N MET A 90 -5.78 4.65 -4.47
CA MET A 90 -5.64 3.43 -5.27
C MET A 90 -6.90 2.57 -5.30
N ARG A 91 -7.64 2.48 -4.18
CA ARG A 91 -8.88 1.72 -4.14
C ARG A 91 -9.84 2.13 -5.25
N ASN A 92 -9.98 3.42 -5.48
CA ASN A 92 -10.91 3.93 -6.51
C ASN A 92 -10.44 3.63 -7.93
N ARG A 93 -9.14 3.38 -8.11
CA ARG A 93 -8.59 3.03 -9.42
C ARG A 93 -8.76 1.55 -9.74
N ILE A 94 -8.73 0.68 -8.73
CA ILE A 94 -8.75 -0.77 -8.92
C ILE A 94 -10.13 -1.40 -8.73
N VAL A 95 -11.05 -0.75 -8.02
CA VAL A 95 -12.39 -1.28 -7.75
C VAL A 95 -13.42 -0.40 -8.43
N HIS A 96 -14.12 -0.95 -9.43
CA HIS A 96 -15.16 -0.25 -10.21
C HIS A 96 -16.54 -0.82 -9.90
N GLY A 97 -16.92 -0.86 -8.63
CA GLY A 97 -18.15 -1.49 -8.18
C GLY A 97 -17.85 -2.70 -7.30
N TYR A 98 -18.87 -3.44 -6.92
CA TYR A 98 -18.72 -4.51 -5.91
C TYR A 98 -17.95 -5.72 -6.41
N PHE A 99 -18.00 -6.01 -7.71
CA PHE A 99 -17.45 -7.23 -8.27
C PHE A 99 -16.47 -6.97 -9.43
N ASP A 100 -16.13 -5.70 -9.68
CA ASP A 100 -15.28 -5.33 -10.81
C ASP A 100 -13.95 -4.79 -10.30
N ILE A 101 -12.94 -5.65 -10.29
CA ILE A 101 -11.58 -5.32 -9.86
C ILE A 101 -10.68 -5.32 -11.09
N ASN A 102 -9.93 -4.24 -11.29
CA ASN A 102 -9.01 -4.13 -12.43
C ASN A 102 -7.72 -4.92 -12.16
N ALA A 103 -7.66 -6.14 -12.69
CA ALA A 103 -6.54 -7.06 -12.50
C ALA A 103 -5.21 -6.51 -13.06
N GLU A 104 -5.27 -5.77 -14.15
CA GLU A 104 -4.08 -5.19 -14.78
C GLU A 104 -3.42 -4.14 -13.88
N ILE A 105 -4.22 -3.27 -13.28
CA ILE A 105 -3.71 -2.26 -12.36
C ILE A 105 -3.17 -2.93 -11.09
N VAL A 106 -3.84 -3.98 -10.60
CA VAL A 106 -3.38 -4.72 -9.42
C VAL A 106 -2.00 -5.33 -9.66
N ILE A 107 -1.82 -6.04 -10.79
CA ILE A 107 -0.54 -6.69 -11.07
C ILE A 107 0.58 -5.66 -11.26
N ASP A 108 0.30 -4.56 -11.94
CA ASP A 108 1.28 -3.48 -12.12
C ASP A 108 1.67 -2.88 -10.76
N THR A 109 0.70 -2.65 -9.88
CA THR A 109 0.94 -2.13 -8.54
C THR A 109 1.85 -3.06 -7.74
N ILE A 110 1.61 -4.37 -7.80
CA ILE A 110 2.42 -5.34 -7.06
C ILE A 110 3.84 -5.42 -7.62
N ARG A 111 4.01 -5.34 -8.93
CA ARG A 111 5.32 -5.47 -9.56
C ARG A 111 6.19 -4.24 -9.42
N THR A 112 5.61 -3.05 -9.49
CA THR A 112 6.38 -1.80 -9.48
C THR A 112 6.15 -0.97 -8.24
N GLY A 113 4.89 -0.74 -7.86
CA GLY A 113 4.56 0.12 -6.74
C GLY A 113 4.96 -0.46 -5.40
N VAL A 114 4.70 -1.75 -5.18
CA VAL A 114 4.97 -2.40 -3.89
C VAL A 114 6.46 -2.41 -3.57
N PRO A 115 7.37 -2.84 -4.47
CA PRO A 115 8.80 -2.80 -4.15
C PRO A 115 9.32 -1.41 -3.82
N ALA A 116 8.89 -0.40 -4.56
CA ALA A 116 9.30 0.98 -4.30
C ALA A 116 8.82 1.45 -2.92
N LEU A 117 7.58 1.10 -2.57
CA LEU A 117 7.01 1.49 -1.29
C LEU A 117 7.65 0.72 -0.12
N GLN A 118 8.01 -0.56 -0.31
CA GLN A 118 8.72 -1.33 0.72
C GLN A 118 10.00 -0.63 1.18
N GLU A 119 10.79 -0.12 0.23
CA GLU A 119 12.03 0.60 0.53
C GLU A 119 11.74 1.85 1.38
N VAL A 120 10.74 2.62 0.99
CA VAL A 120 10.40 3.87 1.66
C VAL A 120 9.83 3.62 3.05
N ILE A 121 8.96 2.63 3.20
CA ILE A 121 8.34 2.31 4.49
C ILE A 121 9.40 1.88 5.51
N LYS A 122 10.40 1.08 5.09
CA LYS A 122 11.51 0.71 5.97
C LYS A 122 12.26 1.94 6.48
N LYS A 123 12.56 2.88 5.58
CA LYS A 123 13.23 4.13 5.95
C LYS A 123 12.37 4.99 6.85
N ALA A 124 11.06 5.06 6.60
CA ALA A 124 10.14 5.83 7.42
C ALA A 124 10.08 5.29 8.85
N ILE A 125 10.08 3.97 9.02
CA ILE A 125 10.10 3.32 10.33
C ILE A 125 11.37 3.74 11.11
N GLU A 126 12.52 3.77 10.43
CA GLU A 126 13.78 4.15 11.06
C GLU A 126 13.80 5.63 11.46
N LEU A 127 13.09 6.50 10.75
CA LEU A 127 13.06 7.93 11.02
C LEU A 127 12.19 8.30 12.25
N ILE A 128 11.26 7.45 12.61
CA ILE A 128 10.42 7.69 13.78
C ILE A 128 11.13 7.27 15.05
#